data_91091684c8edcab3a2b305d642a2f8ac
#
_entry.id   91091684c8edcab3a2b305d642a2f8ac
#
_cell.length_a   1.000
_cell.length_b   1.000
_cell.length_c   1.000
_cell.angle_alpha   90.00
_cell.angle_beta   90.00
_cell.angle_gamma   90.00
#
_symmetry.space_group_name_H-M   'P 1'
#
loop_
_entity.id
_entity.type
_entity.pdbx_description
1 polymer ?
#
loop_
_entity_poly.entity_id
_entity_poly.type
_entity_poly.pdbx_seq_one_letter_code
_entity_poly.pdbx_strand_id
1 'polypeptide(L)'
;MKISIRLIACLLAALALPAAARAQQPPAADVAYCQAMADLYQRYVIGSSGTGSFGTPDLTTKEAMVTCGSTPASSIPILEQALKDNKITLPPR
;
A
#
# COMPACT_ATOMS: atom_id res chain seq x y z
N MET A 1 -44.18 20.83 1.93
CA MET A 1 -43.64 20.58 0.57
C MET A 1 -42.25 21.14 0.36
N LYS A 2 -41.93 22.33 0.84
CA LYS A 2 -40.58 22.91 0.69
C LYS A 2 -39.50 22.11 1.44
N ILE A 3 -39.83 21.44 2.52
CA ILE A 3 -38.92 20.64 3.32
C ILE A 3 -38.50 19.36 2.61
N SER A 4 -39.40 18.75 1.82
CA SER A 4 -39.14 17.52 1.09
C SER A 4 -38.12 17.73 -0.04
N ILE A 5 -38.16 18.87 -0.70
CA ILE A 5 -37.23 19.20 -1.79
C ILE A 5 -35.80 19.38 -1.24
N ARG A 6 -35.69 20.00 -0.07
CA ARG A 6 -34.38 20.18 0.59
C ARG A 6 -33.77 18.87 1.03
N LEU A 7 -34.58 17.94 1.51
CA LEU A 7 -34.13 16.61 1.90
C LEU A 7 -33.62 15.79 0.69
N ILE A 8 -34.29 15.92 -0.45
CA ILE A 8 -33.89 15.25 -1.68
C ILE A 8 -32.54 15.81 -2.18
N ALA A 9 -32.34 17.12 -2.10
CA ALA A 9 -31.10 17.74 -2.49
C ALA A 9 -29.92 17.27 -1.61
N CYS A 10 -30.13 17.13 -0.31
CA CYS A 10 -29.10 16.62 0.61
C CYS A 10 -28.76 15.17 0.31
N LEU A 11 -29.73 14.34 -0.06
CA LEU A 11 -29.52 12.95 -0.43
C LEU A 11 -28.69 12.81 -1.71
N LEU A 12 -28.94 13.67 -2.69
CA LEU A 12 -28.17 13.68 -3.93
C LEU A 12 -26.72 14.10 -3.71
N ALA A 13 -26.48 15.08 -2.84
CA ALA A 13 -25.14 15.50 -2.48
C ALA A 13 -24.36 14.39 -1.76
N ALA A 14 -25.01 13.62 -0.88
CA ALA A 14 -24.40 12.51 -0.19
C ALA A 14 -24.00 11.36 -1.12
N LEU A 15 -24.75 11.14 -2.21
CA LEU A 15 -24.44 10.10 -3.19
C LEU A 15 -23.23 10.45 -4.08
N ALA A 16 -22.87 11.72 -4.20
CA ALA A 16 -21.69 12.13 -4.97
C ALA A 16 -20.37 11.90 -4.23
N LEU A 17 -20.38 11.91 -2.88
CA LEU A 17 -19.18 11.75 -2.07
C LEU A 17 -18.45 10.41 -2.27
N PRO A 18 -19.12 9.25 -2.36
CA PRO A 18 -18.43 7.98 -2.57
C PRO A 18 -17.63 7.90 -3.88
N ALA A 19 -18.09 8.56 -4.93
CA ALA A 19 -17.37 8.59 -6.20
C ALA A 19 -16.06 9.38 -6.10
N ALA A 20 -16.06 10.50 -5.39
CA ALA A 20 -14.84 11.29 -5.17
C ALA A 20 -13.83 10.53 -4.32
N ALA A 21 -14.28 9.79 -3.30
CA ALA A 21 -13.41 8.97 -2.46
C ALA A 21 -12.75 7.85 -3.27
N ARG A 22 -13.45 7.24 -4.22
CA ARG A 22 -12.90 6.20 -5.10
C ARG A 22 -11.78 6.72 -6.01
N ALA A 23 -11.89 7.97 -6.47
CA ALA A 23 -10.87 8.58 -7.32
C ALA A 23 -9.54 8.76 -6.62
N GLN A 24 -9.51 8.70 -5.27
CA GLN A 24 -8.31 8.85 -4.47
C GLN A 24 -7.67 7.51 -4.07
N GLN A 25 -8.23 6.39 -4.51
CA GLN A 25 -7.65 5.09 -4.23
C GLN A 25 -6.36 4.89 -5.05
N PRO A 26 -5.32 4.26 -4.47
CA PRO A 26 -4.10 3.99 -5.21
C PRO A 26 -4.37 3.02 -6.36
N PRO A 27 -3.60 3.10 -7.46
CA PRO A 27 -3.72 2.15 -8.55
C PRO A 27 -3.51 0.71 -8.08
N ALA A 28 -4.35 -0.21 -8.54
CA ALA A 28 -4.28 -1.61 -8.17
C ALA A 28 -2.92 -2.24 -8.56
N ALA A 29 -2.36 -1.81 -9.70
CA ALA A 29 -1.06 -2.30 -10.15
C ALA A 29 0.06 -1.90 -9.19
N ASP A 30 0.02 -0.70 -8.64
CA ASP A 30 1.02 -0.25 -7.68
C ASP A 30 0.89 -0.98 -6.35
N VAL A 31 -0.33 -1.21 -5.89
CA VAL A 31 -0.59 -2.00 -4.68
C VAL A 31 -0.05 -3.42 -4.86
N ALA A 32 -0.34 -4.06 -5.99
CA ALA A 32 0.12 -5.42 -6.27
C ALA A 32 1.64 -5.50 -6.34
N TYR A 33 2.29 -4.54 -6.97
CA TYR A 33 3.75 -4.49 -7.04
C TYR A 33 4.37 -4.31 -5.65
N CYS A 34 3.82 -3.40 -4.87
CA CYS A 34 4.28 -3.17 -3.50
C CYS A 34 4.13 -4.42 -2.64
N GLN A 35 2.99 -5.08 -2.72
CA GLN A 35 2.74 -6.32 -1.96
C GLN A 35 3.66 -7.45 -2.41
N ALA A 36 3.95 -7.56 -3.71
CA ALA A 36 4.89 -8.55 -4.21
C ALA A 36 6.30 -8.32 -3.65
N MET A 37 6.74 -7.08 -3.55
CA MET A 37 8.03 -6.75 -2.94
C MET A 37 8.04 -7.05 -1.45
N ALA A 38 6.96 -6.73 -0.75
CA ALA A 38 6.84 -7.03 0.67
C ALA A 38 6.90 -8.55 0.92
N ASP A 39 6.25 -9.33 0.07
CA ASP A 39 6.27 -10.79 0.15
C ASP A 39 7.68 -11.35 -0.06
N LEU A 40 8.41 -10.83 -1.06
CA LEU A 40 9.80 -11.23 -1.29
C LEU A 40 10.67 -10.90 -0.09
N TYR A 41 10.53 -9.72 0.47
CA TYR A 41 11.30 -9.32 1.63
C TYR A 41 10.99 -10.22 2.83
N GLN A 42 9.71 -10.48 3.07
CA GLN A 42 9.26 -11.37 4.14
C GLN A 42 9.84 -12.76 3.99
N ARG A 43 9.85 -13.28 2.77
CA ARG A 43 10.27 -14.64 2.49
C ARG A 43 11.78 -14.83 2.55
N TYR A 44 12.54 -13.93 1.95
CA TYR A 44 13.98 -14.10 1.76
C TYR A 44 14.84 -13.37 2.77
N VAL A 45 14.34 -12.34 3.39
CA VAL A 45 15.09 -11.58 4.40
C VAL A 45 14.64 -11.97 5.81
N ILE A 46 13.35 -11.82 6.10
CA ILE A 46 12.82 -12.11 7.44
C ILE A 46 12.73 -13.61 7.67
N GLY A 47 12.14 -14.34 6.73
CA GLY A 47 11.92 -15.78 6.84
C GLY A 47 13.19 -16.60 6.90
N SER A 48 14.25 -16.18 6.19
CA SER A 48 15.54 -16.87 6.20
C SER A 48 16.40 -16.50 7.39
N SER A 49 16.00 -15.50 8.15
CA SER A 49 16.78 -14.99 9.29
C SER A 49 16.59 -15.81 10.57
N GLY A 50 16.04 -17.01 10.47
CA GLY A 50 16.00 -17.93 11.60
C GLY A 50 17.35 -18.18 12.23
N THR A 51 18.43 -17.86 11.52
CA THR A 51 19.80 -17.90 12.00
C THR A 51 20.26 -16.60 12.65
N GLY A 52 19.47 -15.54 12.61
CA GLY A 52 19.80 -14.25 13.20
C GLY A 52 20.81 -13.42 12.43
N SER A 53 21.28 -13.87 11.27
CA SER A 53 22.34 -13.17 10.54
C SER A 53 21.88 -11.94 9.78
N PHE A 54 20.61 -11.80 9.50
CA PHE A 54 20.10 -10.71 8.68
C PHE A 54 19.29 -9.69 9.48
N GLY A 55 19.24 -9.82 10.75
CA GLY A 55 18.62 -8.83 11.62
C GLY A 55 17.14 -8.61 11.38
N THR A 56 16.57 -7.79 12.22
CA THR A 56 15.21 -7.28 12.07
C THR A 56 15.23 -6.17 11.04
N PRO A 57 14.21 -6.08 10.16
CA PRO A 57 14.11 -4.93 9.28
C PRO A 57 14.00 -3.66 10.10
N ASP A 58 14.53 -2.56 9.56
CA ASP A 58 14.39 -1.28 10.21
C ASP A 58 12.91 -0.85 10.23
N LEU A 59 12.59 0.10 11.08
CA LEU A 59 11.22 0.53 11.28
C LEU A 59 10.60 1.08 9.99
N THR A 60 11.41 1.79 9.19
CA THR A 60 10.96 2.36 7.92
C THR A 60 10.54 1.28 6.92
N THR A 61 11.35 0.23 6.77
CA THR A 61 11.03 -0.89 5.88
C THR A 61 9.80 -1.65 6.36
N LYS A 62 9.71 -1.88 7.66
CA LYS A 62 8.56 -2.55 8.26
C LYS A 62 7.27 -1.78 8.02
N GLU A 63 7.30 -0.48 8.21
CA GLU A 63 6.18 0.39 7.95
C GLU A 63 5.79 0.37 6.47
N ALA A 64 6.77 0.41 5.56
CA ALA A 64 6.52 0.34 4.14
C ALA A 64 5.80 -0.95 3.74
N MET A 65 6.16 -2.08 4.36
CA MET A 65 5.51 -3.36 4.10
C MET A 65 4.03 -3.36 4.47
N VAL A 66 3.68 -2.75 5.59
CA VAL A 66 2.29 -2.74 6.07
C VAL A 66 1.44 -1.66 5.42
N THR A 67 2.05 -0.65 4.82
CA THR A 67 1.32 0.45 4.17
C THR A 67 1.15 0.28 2.66
N CYS A 68 1.54 -0.87 2.11
CA CYS A 68 1.39 -1.13 0.66
C CYS A 68 -0.04 -0.96 0.17
N GLY A 69 -1.04 -1.31 0.98
CA GLY A 69 -2.44 -1.21 0.58
C GLY A 69 -2.99 0.21 0.57
N SER A 70 -2.39 1.11 1.33
CA SER A 70 -2.89 2.48 1.48
C SER A 70 -2.00 3.53 0.80
N THR A 71 -0.67 3.39 0.89
CA THR A 71 0.27 4.37 0.34
C THR A 71 1.40 3.68 -0.42
N PRO A 72 1.10 2.95 -1.52
CA PRO A 72 2.14 2.24 -2.26
C PRO A 72 3.17 3.19 -2.86
N ALA A 73 2.79 4.39 -3.27
CA ALA A 73 3.70 5.35 -3.88
C ALA A 73 4.88 5.71 -2.98
N SER A 74 4.66 5.79 -1.66
CA SER A 74 5.74 6.05 -0.71
C SER A 74 6.44 4.78 -0.25
N SER A 75 5.76 3.64 -0.25
CA SER A 75 6.31 2.36 0.17
C SER A 75 7.22 1.72 -0.89
N ILE A 76 6.87 1.87 -2.16
CA ILE A 76 7.59 1.24 -3.28
C ILE A 76 9.09 1.58 -3.29
N PRO A 77 9.52 2.86 -3.25
CA PRO A 77 10.95 3.15 -3.29
C PRO A 77 11.70 2.61 -2.08
N ILE A 78 11.06 2.55 -0.92
CA ILE A 78 11.67 2.01 0.29
C ILE A 78 11.89 0.50 0.13
N LEU A 79 10.89 -0.22 -0.35
CA LEU A 79 11.01 -1.67 -0.55
C LEU A 79 11.95 -2.01 -1.70
N GLU A 80 11.96 -1.24 -2.77
CA GLU A 80 12.93 -1.43 -3.86
C GLU A 80 14.36 -1.33 -3.34
N GLN A 81 14.64 -0.33 -2.54
CA GLN A 81 15.98 -0.15 -1.97
C GLN A 81 16.31 -1.29 -1.01
N ALA A 82 15.37 -1.70 -0.17
CA ALA A 82 15.59 -2.80 0.76
C ALA A 82 15.90 -4.12 0.05
N LEU A 83 15.20 -4.42 -1.05
CA LEU A 83 15.46 -5.61 -1.85
C LEU A 83 16.80 -5.54 -2.54
N LYS A 84 17.16 -4.39 -3.12
CA LYS A 84 18.46 -4.18 -3.76
C LYS A 84 19.60 -4.35 -2.76
N ASP A 85 19.46 -3.81 -1.56
CA ASP A 85 20.47 -3.93 -0.51
C ASP A 85 20.69 -5.39 -0.11
N ASN A 86 19.68 -6.23 -0.23
CA ASN A 86 19.78 -7.66 0.04
C ASN A 86 20.03 -8.48 -1.23
N LYS A 87 20.33 -7.83 -2.35
CA LYS A 87 20.63 -8.47 -3.64
C LYS A 87 19.50 -9.36 -4.15
N ILE A 88 18.28 -8.97 -3.91
CA ILE A 88 17.09 -9.66 -4.38
C ILE A 88 16.60 -8.98 -5.66
N THR A 89 16.32 -9.77 -6.68
CA THR A 89 15.77 -9.26 -7.94
C THR A 89 14.36 -8.74 -7.71
N LEU A 90 14.09 -7.53 -8.22
CA LEU A 90 12.77 -6.92 -8.10
C LEU A 90 11.75 -7.69 -8.93
N PRO A 91 10.49 -7.81 -8.46
CA PRO A 91 9.44 -8.43 -9.26
C PRO A 91 9.09 -7.57 -10.48
N PRO A 92 8.51 -8.16 -11.53
CA PRO A 92 8.05 -7.38 -12.68
C PRO A 92 6.88 -6.49 -12.30
N ARG A 93 6.77 -5.35 -12.94
CA ARG A 93 5.63 -4.46 -12.81
C ARG A 93 4.47 -4.89 -13.69
#